data_325bcb7d66fea5fe2a5d6c6547ecf23b
#
_entry.id   325bcb7d66fea5fe2a5d6c6547ecf23b
#
_cell.length_a   1.000
_cell.length_b   1.000
_cell.length_c   1.000
_cell.angle_alpha   90.00
_cell.angle_beta   90.00
_cell.angle_gamma   90.00
#
_symmetry.space_group_name_H-M   'P 1'
#
loop_
_entity.id
_entity.type
_entity.pdbx_description
1 polymer ?
#
loop_
_entity_poly.entity_id
_entity_poly.type
_entity_poly.pdbx_seq_one_letter_code
_entity_poly.pdbx_strand_id
1 'polypeptide(L)'
;MKKLVIIIGILAIVLTVAFIFWRNEVKSKSPEEGFDYVEGDTRIHVYYNRPYKKGRVIFAPDGLVPFGKVWRTGANEATYIETNKVLLIKGQELQPGKYSIWTIPNAERWQVIFNADYPSWGINFNGEANHDPSADVVKVDVPVSTTENEIEQFTISIEKTGDEMELIFLWDKTVVAVPFVVTGQ
;
A
#
# COMPACT_ATOMS: atom_id res chain seq x y z
N MET A 1 22.76 -31.88 29.21
CA MET A 1 21.44 -31.23 29.06
C MET A 1 21.48 -29.73 29.39
N LYS A 2 21.90 -29.28 30.58
CA LYS A 2 21.90 -27.82 30.95
C LYS A 2 22.71 -26.94 29.99
N LYS A 3 23.93 -27.38 29.59
CA LYS A 3 24.76 -26.61 28.62
C LYS A 3 24.11 -26.46 27.26
N LEU A 4 23.40 -27.49 26.76
CA LEU A 4 22.70 -27.44 25.49
C LEU A 4 21.52 -26.43 25.53
N VAL A 5 20.76 -26.43 26.63
CA VAL A 5 19.65 -25.49 26.83
C VAL A 5 20.18 -24.04 26.84
N ILE A 6 21.30 -23.79 27.51
CA ILE A 6 21.95 -22.48 27.55
C ILE A 6 22.38 -22.04 26.13
N ILE A 7 23.02 -22.94 25.36
CA ILE A 7 23.44 -22.62 23.98
C ILE A 7 22.24 -22.30 23.08
N ILE A 8 21.18 -23.11 23.17
CA ILE A 8 19.93 -22.84 22.40
C ILE A 8 19.32 -21.48 22.79
N GLY A 9 19.30 -21.19 24.11
CA GLY A 9 18.81 -19.89 24.60
C GLY A 9 19.62 -18.70 24.06
N ILE A 10 20.95 -18.80 24.10
CA ILE A 10 21.81 -17.73 23.53
C ILE A 10 21.61 -17.60 22.04
N LEU A 11 21.54 -18.72 21.30
CA LEU A 11 21.28 -18.67 19.84
C LEU A 11 19.95 -18.02 19.51
N ALA A 12 18.88 -18.35 20.24
CA ALA A 12 17.57 -17.73 20.05
C ALA A 12 17.63 -16.20 20.29
N ILE A 13 18.33 -15.76 21.34
CA ILE A 13 18.51 -14.32 21.60
C ILE A 13 19.26 -13.63 20.46
N VAL A 14 20.36 -14.22 20.00
CA VAL A 14 21.16 -13.67 18.90
C VAL A 14 20.34 -13.56 17.62
N LEU A 15 19.57 -14.59 17.27
CA LEU A 15 18.70 -14.59 16.09
C LEU A 15 17.59 -13.53 16.22
N THR A 16 16.99 -13.39 17.41
CA THR A 16 15.97 -12.36 17.66
C THR A 16 16.54 -10.95 17.50
N VAL A 17 17.71 -10.69 18.08
CA VAL A 17 18.40 -9.40 17.97
C VAL A 17 18.76 -9.12 16.50
N ALA A 18 19.32 -10.08 15.78
CA ALA A 18 19.66 -9.96 14.38
C ALA A 18 18.39 -9.67 13.51
N PHE A 19 17.28 -10.35 13.81
CA PHE A 19 16.00 -10.11 13.13
C PHE A 19 15.46 -8.70 13.38
N ILE A 20 15.54 -8.20 14.63
CA ILE A 20 15.12 -6.82 14.97
C ILE A 20 15.97 -5.80 14.22
N PHE A 21 17.31 -5.98 14.20
CA PHE A 21 18.21 -5.10 13.45
C PHE A 21 17.89 -5.11 11.95
N TRP A 22 17.74 -6.29 11.36
CA TRP A 22 17.37 -6.42 9.94
C TRP A 22 16.03 -5.74 9.64
N ARG A 23 15.01 -5.95 10.46
CA ARG A 23 13.69 -5.32 10.30
C ARG A 23 13.78 -3.80 10.37
N ASN A 24 14.53 -3.25 11.32
CA ASN A 24 14.72 -1.81 11.46
C ASN A 24 15.44 -1.22 10.24
N GLU A 25 16.47 -1.89 9.72
CA GLU A 25 17.18 -1.47 8.51
C GLU A 25 16.28 -1.47 7.29
N VAL A 26 15.44 -2.49 7.12
CA VAL A 26 14.47 -2.55 6.02
C VAL A 26 13.44 -1.43 6.13
N LYS A 27 12.90 -1.17 7.34
CA LYS A 27 11.93 -0.08 7.57
C LYS A 27 12.54 1.31 7.39
N SER A 28 13.81 1.51 7.71
CA SER A 28 14.45 2.81 7.48
C SER A 28 14.54 3.20 6.00
N LYS A 29 14.57 2.21 5.09
CA LYS A 29 14.59 2.43 3.63
C LYS A 29 13.23 2.75 3.04
N SER A 30 12.17 2.43 3.76
CA SER A 30 10.78 2.67 3.37
C SER A 30 9.97 2.89 4.65
N PRO A 31 10.05 4.07 5.24
CA PRO A 31 9.37 4.35 6.51
C PRO A 31 7.87 4.17 6.37
N GLU A 32 7.27 3.69 7.44
CA GLU A 32 5.81 3.58 7.53
C GLU A 32 5.18 4.95 7.72
N GLU A 33 3.99 5.13 7.18
CA GLU A 33 3.13 6.27 7.39
C GLU A 33 1.69 5.82 7.50
N GLY A 34 0.93 6.51 8.33
CA GLY A 34 -0.51 6.38 8.43
C GLY A 34 -1.13 7.74 8.62
N PHE A 35 -2.30 7.94 8.04
CA PHE A 35 -3.08 9.16 8.23
C PHE A 35 -4.56 8.83 8.32
N ASP A 36 -5.28 9.72 9.02
CA ASP A 36 -6.73 9.67 9.15
C ASP A 36 -7.36 10.83 8.37
N TYR A 37 -8.34 10.51 7.54
CA TYR A 37 -9.30 11.50 7.03
C TYR A 37 -10.54 11.46 7.92
N VAL A 38 -10.90 12.61 8.49
CA VAL A 38 -12.05 12.73 9.38
C VAL A 38 -12.93 13.90 8.93
N GLU A 39 -14.20 13.62 8.63
CA GLU A 39 -15.20 14.63 8.32
C GLU A 39 -16.55 14.20 8.94
N GLY A 40 -17.05 14.99 9.89
CA GLY A 40 -18.23 14.61 10.67
C GLY A 40 -18.03 13.29 11.40
N ASP A 41 -18.84 12.30 11.09
CA ASP A 41 -18.75 10.93 11.62
C ASP A 41 -18.00 9.97 10.68
N THR A 42 -17.58 10.44 9.50
CA THR A 42 -16.77 9.67 8.54
C THR A 42 -15.33 9.59 9.03
N ARG A 43 -14.78 8.38 9.04
CA ARG A 43 -13.37 8.11 9.33
C ARG A 43 -12.83 7.16 8.30
N ILE A 44 -11.72 7.56 7.66
CA ILE A 44 -10.96 6.72 6.72
C ILE A 44 -9.52 6.75 7.21
N HIS A 45 -8.97 5.59 7.53
CA HIS A 45 -7.57 5.43 7.90
C HIS A 45 -6.82 4.75 6.75
N VAL A 46 -5.66 5.30 6.38
CA VAL A 46 -4.76 4.69 5.39
C VAL A 46 -3.41 4.44 6.04
N TYR A 47 -2.87 3.23 5.86
CA TYR A 47 -1.53 2.84 6.29
C TYR A 47 -0.73 2.31 5.11
N TYR A 48 0.51 2.74 4.99
CA TYR A 48 1.40 2.30 3.92
C TYR A 48 2.86 2.51 4.29
N ASN A 49 3.77 1.93 3.49
CA ASN A 49 5.20 2.18 3.60
C ASN A 49 5.66 2.99 2.38
N ARG A 50 6.54 3.98 2.62
CA ARG A 50 6.95 5.01 1.68
C ARG A 50 8.36 4.75 1.13
N PRO A 51 8.53 3.97 0.06
CA PRO A 51 9.83 3.81 -0.58
C PRO A 51 10.29 5.11 -1.25
N TYR A 52 11.62 5.34 -1.22
CA TYR A 52 12.26 6.43 -1.95
C TYR A 52 12.62 6.00 -3.38
N LYS A 53 12.58 6.94 -4.32
CA LYS A 53 13.01 6.74 -5.71
C LYS A 53 14.51 6.47 -5.81
N LYS A 54 15.34 7.28 -5.18
CA LYS A 54 16.82 7.18 -5.17
C LYS A 54 17.40 7.06 -6.59
N GLY A 55 16.92 7.89 -7.52
CA GLY A 55 17.36 7.90 -8.91
C GLY A 55 16.99 6.69 -9.75
N ARG A 56 16.18 5.75 -9.22
CA ARG A 56 15.73 4.55 -9.96
C ARG A 56 14.58 4.88 -10.90
N VAL A 57 14.46 4.13 -12.00
CA VAL A 57 13.25 4.09 -12.80
C VAL A 57 12.19 3.33 -12.01
N ILE A 58 11.03 3.95 -11.77
CA ILE A 58 9.98 3.38 -10.93
C ILE A 58 9.01 2.54 -11.77
N PHE A 59 8.19 3.17 -12.58
CA PHE A 59 7.13 2.52 -13.37
C PHE A 59 7.60 2.36 -14.81
N ALA A 60 8.00 1.15 -15.18
CA ALA A 60 8.42 0.77 -16.53
C ALA A 60 8.30 -0.76 -16.69
N PRO A 61 8.41 -1.32 -17.92
CA PRO A 61 8.44 -2.77 -18.11
C PRO A 61 9.51 -3.47 -17.27
N ASP A 62 10.66 -2.84 -17.08
CA ASP A 62 11.82 -3.28 -16.30
C ASP A 62 12.14 -2.39 -15.10
N GLY A 63 11.19 -1.56 -14.68
CA GLY A 63 11.33 -0.64 -13.53
C GLY A 63 11.26 -1.36 -12.19
N LEU A 64 11.44 -0.59 -11.11
CA LEU A 64 11.30 -1.09 -9.73
C LEU A 64 9.92 -1.69 -9.47
N VAL A 65 8.89 -1.11 -10.09
CA VAL A 65 7.51 -1.59 -10.12
C VAL A 65 7.16 -1.86 -11.58
N PRO A 66 7.33 -3.13 -12.05
CA PRO A 66 7.13 -3.48 -13.44
C PRO A 66 5.67 -3.33 -13.86
N PHE A 67 5.44 -2.86 -15.09
CA PHE A 67 4.10 -2.82 -15.68
C PHE A 67 3.45 -4.20 -15.76
N GLY A 68 2.13 -4.25 -15.59
CA GLY A 68 1.32 -5.47 -15.66
C GLY A 68 1.52 -6.45 -14.50
N LYS A 69 2.27 -6.08 -13.45
CA LYS A 69 2.47 -6.90 -12.27
C LYS A 69 1.70 -6.35 -11.07
N VAL A 70 1.14 -7.25 -10.27
CA VAL A 70 0.51 -6.86 -9.01
C VAL A 70 1.57 -6.27 -8.08
N TRP A 71 1.30 -5.09 -7.55
CA TRP A 71 2.16 -4.40 -6.60
C TRP A 71 1.39 -4.13 -5.30
N ARG A 72 2.05 -4.32 -4.15
CA ARG A 72 1.50 -4.06 -2.80
C ARG A 72 1.26 -2.58 -2.49
N THR A 73 1.36 -1.70 -3.50
CA THR A 73 1.10 -0.24 -3.42
C THR A 73 1.92 0.43 -2.31
N GLY A 74 3.20 0.13 -2.29
CA GLY A 74 4.16 0.58 -1.28
C GLY A 74 5.32 -0.38 -1.13
N ALA A 75 5.79 -0.57 0.10
CA ALA A 75 6.89 -1.45 0.46
C ALA A 75 6.57 -2.21 1.75
N ASN A 76 7.37 -3.23 2.08
CA ASN A 76 7.28 -4.01 3.32
C ASN A 76 5.89 -4.64 3.52
N GLU A 77 5.15 -4.17 4.52
CA GLU A 77 3.77 -4.57 4.81
C GLU A 77 2.83 -4.15 3.65
N ALA A 78 1.72 -4.86 3.50
CA ALA A 78 0.68 -4.48 2.54
C ALA A 78 0.04 -3.15 2.95
N THR A 79 -0.14 -2.25 1.97
CA THR A 79 -0.92 -1.03 2.15
C THR A 79 -2.38 -1.37 2.43
N TYR A 80 -3.02 -0.66 3.36
CA TYR A 80 -4.44 -0.86 3.62
C TYR A 80 -5.19 0.44 3.83
N ILE A 81 -6.49 0.38 3.60
CA ILE A 81 -7.49 1.39 3.93
C ILE A 81 -8.50 0.77 4.90
N GLU A 82 -8.93 1.54 5.89
CA GLU A 82 -10.01 1.19 6.80
C GLU A 82 -11.05 2.30 6.79
N THR A 83 -12.31 1.97 6.64
CA THR A 83 -13.42 2.94 6.59
C THR A 83 -14.59 2.50 7.46
N ASN A 84 -15.25 3.45 8.11
CA ASN A 84 -16.48 3.22 8.87
C ASN A 84 -17.76 3.55 8.08
N LYS A 85 -17.61 3.98 6.81
CA LYS A 85 -18.72 4.31 5.90
C LYS A 85 -18.59 3.52 4.60
N VAL A 86 -19.68 3.40 3.87
CA VAL A 86 -19.66 2.87 2.51
C VAL A 86 -19.00 3.89 1.59
N LEU A 87 -17.99 3.44 0.83
CA LEU A 87 -17.34 4.24 -0.21
C LEU A 87 -17.84 3.77 -1.57
N LEU A 88 -18.46 4.66 -2.34
CA LEU A 88 -18.84 4.38 -3.72
C LEU A 88 -17.66 4.75 -4.64
N ILE A 89 -16.90 3.77 -5.08
CA ILE A 89 -15.69 3.92 -5.87
C ILE A 89 -16.03 3.60 -7.33
N LYS A 90 -16.14 4.63 -8.18
CA LYS A 90 -16.53 4.48 -9.61
C LYS A 90 -17.74 3.56 -9.82
N GLY A 91 -18.77 3.71 -8.97
CA GLY A 91 -20.01 2.93 -9.06
C GLY A 91 -19.98 1.55 -8.37
N GLN A 92 -18.87 1.15 -7.74
CA GLN A 92 -18.75 -0.07 -6.95
C GLN A 92 -18.72 0.28 -5.46
N GLU A 93 -19.52 -0.41 -4.64
CA GLU A 93 -19.57 -0.18 -3.20
C GLU A 93 -18.46 -0.93 -2.45
N LEU A 94 -17.66 -0.20 -1.68
CA LEU A 94 -16.77 -0.75 -0.67
C LEU A 94 -17.46 -0.57 0.70
N GLN A 95 -17.86 -1.67 1.31
CA GLN A 95 -18.54 -1.66 2.61
C GLN A 95 -17.62 -1.19 3.75
N PRO A 96 -18.14 -0.72 4.91
CA PRO A 96 -17.31 -0.44 6.07
C PRO A 96 -16.44 -1.64 6.43
N GLY A 97 -15.16 -1.40 6.66
CA GLY A 97 -14.19 -2.47 6.94
C GLY A 97 -12.76 -2.08 6.65
N LYS A 98 -11.88 -3.07 6.72
CA LYS A 98 -10.45 -2.95 6.44
C LYS A 98 -10.09 -3.77 5.20
N TYR A 99 -9.35 -3.16 4.27
CA TYR A 99 -9.02 -3.74 2.98
C TYR A 99 -7.57 -3.45 2.62
N SER A 100 -6.84 -4.44 2.14
CA SER A 100 -5.55 -4.16 1.52
C SER A 100 -5.74 -3.52 0.15
N ILE A 101 -4.77 -2.67 -0.24
CA ILE A 101 -4.77 -2.00 -1.54
C ILE A 101 -3.65 -2.59 -2.39
N TRP A 102 -4.04 -3.12 -3.54
CA TRP A 102 -3.12 -3.63 -4.56
C TRP A 102 -3.30 -2.85 -5.85
N THR A 103 -2.23 -2.68 -6.60
CA THR A 103 -2.32 -2.03 -7.89
C THR A 103 -1.61 -2.83 -8.97
N ILE A 104 -2.08 -2.69 -10.21
CA ILE A 104 -1.40 -3.20 -11.40
C ILE A 104 -1.07 -1.99 -12.27
N PRO A 105 0.15 -1.42 -12.14
CA PRO A 105 0.57 -0.28 -12.90
C PRO A 105 0.74 -0.61 -14.38
N ASN A 106 0.38 0.35 -15.24
CA ASN A 106 0.70 0.41 -16.65
C ASN A 106 0.94 1.88 -17.05
N ALA A 107 1.41 2.11 -18.26
CA ALA A 107 1.80 3.44 -18.72
C ALA A 107 0.64 4.45 -18.74
N GLU A 108 -0.55 4.02 -19.17
CA GLU A 108 -1.70 4.90 -19.38
C GLU A 108 -2.78 4.74 -18.32
N ARG A 109 -2.84 3.59 -17.66
CA ARG A 109 -3.92 3.23 -16.75
C ARG A 109 -3.43 2.26 -15.68
N TRP A 110 -3.85 2.46 -14.45
CA TRP A 110 -3.67 1.50 -13.37
C TRP A 110 -4.99 0.80 -13.07
N GLN A 111 -4.90 -0.49 -12.73
CA GLN A 111 -5.97 -1.15 -12.01
C GLN A 111 -5.70 -1.02 -10.51
N VAL A 112 -6.67 -0.51 -9.76
CA VAL A 112 -6.62 -0.39 -8.29
C VAL A 112 -7.61 -1.40 -7.71
N ILE A 113 -7.13 -2.21 -6.77
CA ILE A 113 -7.83 -3.35 -6.20
C ILE A 113 -7.93 -3.17 -4.70
N PHE A 114 -9.15 -3.27 -4.16
CA PHE A 114 -9.41 -3.34 -2.73
C PHE A 114 -9.74 -4.79 -2.40
N ASN A 115 -9.00 -5.36 -1.46
CA ASN A 115 -9.03 -6.79 -1.18
C ASN A 115 -9.33 -7.03 0.31
N ALA A 116 -10.24 -7.95 0.61
CA ALA A 116 -10.67 -8.24 1.98
C ALA A 116 -9.63 -9.01 2.80
N ASP A 117 -8.60 -9.60 2.15
CA ASP A 117 -7.43 -10.13 2.84
C ASP A 117 -6.35 -9.04 2.97
N TYR A 118 -5.73 -8.93 4.16
CA TYR A 118 -4.69 -7.93 4.42
C TYR A 118 -3.48 -8.61 5.10
N PRO A 119 -2.62 -9.24 4.31
CA PRO A 119 -1.45 -9.94 4.84
C PRO A 119 -0.51 -8.96 5.55
N SER A 120 0.14 -9.43 6.61
CA SER A 120 1.09 -8.64 7.40
C SER A 120 2.36 -8.26 6.62
N TRP A 121 2.63 -8.93 5.49
CA TRP A 121 3.75 -8.65 4.59
C TRP A 121 3.29 -8.71 3.14
N GLY A 122 3.65 -7.67 2.35
CA GLY A 122 3.10 -7.47 1.00
C GLY A 122 3.71 -8.35 -0.09
N ILE A 123 4.72 -9.18 0.21
CA ILE A 123 5.27 -10.17 -0.71
C ILE A 123 5.41 -11.52 -0.05
N ASN A 124 5.31 -12.59 -0.85
CA ASN A 124 5.58 -13.96 -0.44
C ASN A 124 7.10 -14.27 -0.47
N PHE A 125 7.47 -15.49 -0.11
CA PHE A 125 8.89 -15.92 -0.09
C PHE A 125 9.55 -15.95 -1.48
N ASN A 126 8.76 -15.96 -2.56
CA ASN A 126 9.26 -15.90 -3.95
C ASN A 126 9.46 -14.46 -4.45
N GLY A 127 9.15 -13.45 -3.61
CA GLY A 127 9.22 -12.03 -3.98
C GLY A 127 8.02 -11.52 -4.77
N GLU A 128 6.98 -12.33 -4.95
CA GLU A 128 5.74 -11.96 -5.63
C GLU A 128 4.76 -11.29 -4.64
N ALA A 129 3.80 -10.52 -5.16
CA ALA A 129 2.74 -9.93 -4.35
C ALA A 129 1.97 -11.02 -3.58
N ASN A 130 1.81 -10.83 -2.27
CA ASN A 130 1.07 -11.74 -1.39
C ASN A 130 -0.44 -11.42 -1.46
N HIS A 131 -0.98 -11.40 -2.67
CA HIS A 131 -2.34 -11.03 -3.01
C HIS A 131 -3.16 -12.27 -3.31
N ASP A 132 -4.33 -12.40 -2.66
CA ASP A 132 -5.31 -13.42 -2.98
C ASP A 132 -6.42 -12.84 -3.87
N PRO A 133 -6.45 -13.15 -5.18
CA PRO A 133 -7.48 -12.62 -6.08
C PRO A 133 -8.90 -13.03 -5.73
N SER A 134 -9.10 -14.10 -4.94
CA SER A 134 -10.43 -14.57 -4.54
C SER A 134 -11.07 -13.66 -3.48
N ALA A 135 -10.27 -12.84 -2.80
CA ALA A 135 -10.72 -11.88 -1.81
C ALA A 135 -10.87 -10.44 -2.35
N ASP A 136 -10.75 -10.23 -3.67
CA ASP A 136 -10.97 -8.93 -4.31
C ASP A 136 -12.44 -8.52 -4.23
N VAL A 137 -12.71 -7.34 -3.66
CA VAL A 137 -14.07 -6.82 -3.46
C VAL A 137 -14.41 -5.66 -4.39
N VAL A 138 -13.43 -4.80 -4.70
CA VAL A 138 -13.58 -3.70 -5.66
C VAL A 138 -12.37 -3.67 -6.57
N LYS A 139 -12.59 -3.54 -7.88
CA LYS A 139 -11.55 -3.34 -8.90
C LYS A 139 -11.94 -2.21 -9.81
N VAL A 140 -11.08 -1.21 -9.92
CA VAL A 140 -11.33 -0.07 -10.79
C VAL A 140 -10.10 0.26 -11.63
N ASP A 141 -10.36 0.61 -12.88
CA ASP A 141 -9.33 1.16 -13.76
C ASP A 141 -9.36 2.68 -13.70
N VAL A 142 -8.20 3.28 -13.49
CA VAL A 142 -8.03 4.73 -13.40
C VAL A 142 -6.90 5.20 -14.33
N PRO A 143 -7.06 6.37 -14.98
CA PRO A 143 -6.02 6.90 -15.85
C PRO A 143 -4.79 7.31 -15.05
N VAL A 144 -3.63 7.27 -15.72
CA VAL A 144 -2.39 7.87 -15.22
C VAL A 144 -2.34 9.33 -15.67
N SER A 145 -2.04 10.19 -14.72
CA SER A 145 -1.68 11.59 -14.96
C SER A 145 -0.21 11.81 -14.59
N THR A 146 0.34 12.93 -15.02
CA THR A 146 1.73 13.28 -14.70
C THR A 146 1.81 14.63 -14.02
N THR A 147 2.80 14.79 -13.13
CA THR A 147 3.16 16.07 -12.52
C THR A 147 4.49 16.57 -13.07
N GLU A 148 4.69 17.89 -13.09
CA GLU A 148 5.97 18.50 -13.45
C GLU A 148 7.05 18.21 -12.40
N ASN A 149 6.67 18.20 -11.14
CA ASN A 149 7.57 17.95 -10.01
C ASN A 149 7.82 16.44 -9.83
N GLU A 150 9.08 16.10 -9.66
CA GLU A 150 9.47 14.73 -9.32
C GLU A 150 9.24 14.49 -7.82
N ILE A 151 8.45 13.48 -7.50
CA ILE A 151 8.14 13.07 -6.14
C ILE A 151 9.10 11.95 -5.73
N GLU A 152 10.06 12.27 -4.87
CA GLU A 152 11.12 11.36 -4.44
C GLU A 152 10.60 10.18 -3.63
N GLN A 153 9.55 10.38 -2.83
CA GLN A 153 9.04 9.38 -1.91
C GLN A 153 7.58 9.05 -2.23
N PHE A 154 7.26 7.76 -2.37
CA PHE A 154 5.88 7.32 -2.57
C PHE A 154 4.95 7.92 -1.52
N THR A 155 3.88 8.55 -1.97
CA THR A 155 2.93 9.28 -1.12
C THR A 155 1.51 8.88 -1.48
N ILE A 156 0.70 8.63 -0.46
CA ILE A 156 -0.75 8.46 -0.57
C ILE A 156 -1.40 9.61 0.17
N SER A 157 -2.43 10.21 -0.43
CA SER A 157 -3.28 11.24 0.19
C SER A 157 -4.74 11.01 -0.13
N ILE A 158 -5.63 11.64 0.64
CA ILE A 158 -7.04 11.80 0.31
C ILE A 158 -7.28 13.29 0.16
N GLU A 159 -7.79 13.69 -1.00
CA GLU A 159 -8.17 15.07 -1.30
C GLU A 159 -9.66 15.15 -1.58
N LYS A 160 -10.29 16.27 -1.22
CA LYS A 160 -11.71 16.52 -1.42
C LYS A 160 -11.90 17.69 -2.36
N THR A 161 -12.73 17.50 -3.39
CA THR A 161 -13.13 18.53 -4.32
C THR A 161 -14.66 18.54 -4.43
N GLY A 162 -15.30 19.48 -3.75
CA GLY A 162 -16.76 19.50 -3.62
C GLY A 162 -17.28 18.30 -2.82
N ASP A 163 -18.15 17.49 -3.40
CA ASP A 163 -18.69 16.27 -2.82
C ASP A 163 -17.88 15.01 -3.20
N GLU A 164 -16.97 15.12 -4.15
CA GLU A 164 -16.09 14.03 -4.55
C GLU A 164 -14.80 14.03 -3.74
N MET A 165 -14.31 12.84 -3.49
CA MET A 165 -13.02 12.61 -2.84
C MET A 165 -12.15 11.77 -3.77
N GLU A 166 -10.86 11.95 -3.65
CA GLU A 166 -9.87 11.19 -4.41
C GLU A 166 -8.84 10.56 -3.48
N LEU A 167 -8.66 9.25 -3.59
CA LEU A 167 -7.50 8.55 -3.05
C LEU A 167 -6.38 8.65 -4.08
N ILE A 168 -5.32 9.39 -3.76
CA ILE A 168 -4.26 9.77 -4.69
C ILE A 168 -2.98 9.01 -4.37
N PHE A 169 -2.37 8.42 -5.40
CA PHE A 169 -1.05 7.79 -5.35
C PHE A 169 -0.07 8.64 -6.16
N LEU A 170 1.05 9.01 -5.52
CA LEU A 170 2.07 9.90 -6.07
C LEU A 170 3.45 9.27 -5.93
N TRP A 171 4.16 9.10 -7.03
CA TRP A 171 5.57 8.73 -7.01
C TRP A 171 6.25 9.06 -8.32
N ASP A 172 7.51 9.53 -8.26
CA ASP A 172 8.21 10.07 -9.43
C ASP A 172 7.39 11.20 -10.07
N LYS A 173 7.03 11.07 -11.32
CA LYS A 173 6.13 11.99 -12.03
C LYS A 173 4.73 11.40 -12.24
N THR A 174 4.45 10.26 -11.64
CA THR A 174 3.20 9.54 -11.80
C THR A 174 2.19 9.96 -10.74
N VAL A 175 0.99 10.28 -11.18
CA VAL A 175 -0.18 10.60 -10.36
C VAL A 175 -1.31 9.68 -10.78
N VAL A 176 -1.90 8.98 -9.81
CA VAL A 176 -3.08 8.15 -10.01
C VAL A 176 -4.10 8.53 -8.96
N ALA A 177 -5.28 9.01 -9.38
CA ALA A 177 -6.36 9.44 -8.52
C ALA A 177 -7.56 8.50 -8.68
N VAL A 178 -8.03 7.93 -7.58
CA VAL A 178 -9.20 7.06 -7.52
C VAL A 178 -10.35 7.86 -6.94
N PRO A 179 -11.33 8.28 -7.75
CA PRO A 179 -12.47 9.03 -7.27
C PRO A 179 -13.44 8.14 -6.49
N PHE A 180 -13.96 8.68 -5.39
CA PHE A 180 -14.98 8.03 -4.59
C PHE A 180 -15.88 9.06 -3.91
N VAL A 181 -17.07 8.64 -3.50
CA VAL A 181 -17.97 9.41 -2.63
C VAL A 181 -18.32 8.58 -1.40
N VAL A 182 -18.49 9.26 -0.26
CA VAL A 182 -18.97 8.63 0.97
C VAL A 182 -20.48 8.60 0.93
N THR A 183 -21.08 7.42 1.06
CA THR A 183 -22.54 7.24 1.08
C THR A 183 -23.04 6.97 2.49
N GLY A 184 -24.26 7.41 2.81
CA GLY A 184 -24.88 7.17 4.13
C GLY A 184 -24.57 8.24 5.17
N GLN A 185 -24.43 9.49 4.70
CA GLN A 185 -24.54 10.67 5.59
C GLN A 185 -25.97 10.94 5.94
#